data_eef46fc561f39323ed18c2c1583e3771
#
_entry.id   eef46fc561f39323ed18c2c1583e3771
#
_cell.length_a   1.000
_cell.length_b   1.000
_cell.length_c   1.000
_cell.angle_alpha   90.00
_cell.angle_beta   90.00
_cell.angle_gamma   90.00
#
_symmetry.space_group_name_H-M   'P 1'
#
loop_
_entity.id
_entity.type
_entity.pdbx_description
1 polymer ?
#
loop_
_entity_poly.entity_id
_entity_poly.type
_entity_poly.pdbx_seq_one_letter_code
_entity_poly.pdbx_strand_id
1 'polypeptide(L)'
;MTELPPAIRLESVSRRYTMGESVIRAVNDVSLTVPSGEFLALLGSSGSGKSTLLNLIAGLDRPSSGAVIANGQDLSKMSSLELARYRRQTVGMVFQSFNLLPRMTLEENVELPLRLAEVDRSERAARVREALQRVGLEKRIGHRPSELSGGEQQRTAIARALVNRPKILLADEPTGNLDSTTGEVILTLLREIQNNPGMTIVMVTHERTLAERFADCLAVMGDGKLLSNGAAR
;
A
#
# COMPACT_ATOMS: atom_id res chain seq x y z
N MET A 1 6.73 -5.30 29.05
CA MET A 1 7.03 -5.22 27.59
C MET A 1 6.34 -3.96 27.12
N THR A 2 7.08 -2.94 26.71
CA THR A 2 6.52 -1.70 26.14
C THR A 2 5.89 -2.08 24.78
N GLU A 3 4.58 -1.98 24.67
CA GLU A 3 3.89 -2.18 23.39
C GLU A 3 4.45 -1.19 22.37
N LEU A 4 4.83 -1.70 21.21
CA LEU A 4 5.24 -0.85 20.09
C LEU A 4 4.06 0.06 19.69
N PRO A 5 4.32 1.34 19.38
CA PRO A 5 3.25 2.22 18.92
C PRO A 5 2.62 1.63 17.63
N PRO A 6 1.31 1.83 17.43
CA PRO A 6 0.63 1.33 16.25
C PRO A 6 1.25 1.94 14.98
N ALA A 7 1.31 1.15 13.90
CA ALA A 7 1.79 1.63 12.61
C ALA A 7 0.87 2.68 12.01
N ILE A 8 -0.46 2.52 12.20
CA ILE A 8 -1.47 3.45 11.70
C ILE A 8 -2.54 3.64 12.78
N ARG A 9 -2.95 4.90 12.99
CA ARG A 9 -4.09 5.27 13.84
C ARG A 9 -4.91 6.36 13.15
N LEU A 10 -6.16 6.07 12.92
CA LEU A 10 -7.15 6.98 12.37
C LEU A 10 -8.07 7.41 13.52
N GLU A 11 -8.27 8.72 13.68
CA GLU A 11 -9.10 9.30 14.74
C GLU A 11 -10.20 10.16 14.10
N SER A 12 -11.45 9.65 14.09
CA SER A 12 -12.63 10.31 13.53
C SER A 12 -12.40 10.93 12.15
N VAL A 13 -11.72 10.17 11.28
CA VAL A 13 -11.29 10.64 9.96
C VAL A 13 -12.49 10.75 9.02
N SER A 14 -12.63 11.92 8.40
CA SER A 14 -13.62 12.13 7.34
C SER A 14 -12.98 12.75 6.11
N ARG A 15 -13.47 12.37 4.92
CA ARG A 15 -13.09 12.98 3.65
C ARG A 15 -14.33 13.28 2.81
N ARG A 16 -14.45 14.53 2.41
CA ARG A 16 -15.55 15.04 1.59
C ARG A 16 -14.99 15.62 0.30
N TYR A 17 -15.66 15.34 -0.81
CA TYR A 17 -15.37 15.96 -2.10
C TYR A 17 -16.58 16.77 -2.54
N THR A 18 -16.36 18.01 -2.96
CA THR A 18 -17.40 18.87 -3.51
C THR A 18 -17.35 18.80 -5.03
N MET A 19 -18.45 18.39 -5.65
CA MET A 19 -18.61 18.31 -7.10
C MET A 19 -19.85 19.17 -7.49
N GLY A 20 -19.60 20.43 -7.85
CA GLY A 20 -20.69 21.40 -8.03
C GLY A 20 -21.48 21.60 -6.74
N GLU A 21 -22.80 21.38 -6.77
CA GLU A 21 -23.67 21.48 -5.60
C GLU A 21 -23.69 20.21 -4.73
N SER A 22 -23.13 19.10 -5.22
CA SER A 22 -23.14 17.82 -4.52
C SER A 22 -21.92 17.65 -3.63
N VAL A 23 -22.12 17.10 -2.42
CA VAL A 23 -21.06 16.74 -1.48
C VAL A 23 -21.04 15.22 -1.31
N ILE A 24 -19.96 14.60 -1.77
CA ILE A 24 -19.71 13.17 -1.60
C ILE A 24 -18.89 12.97 -0.33
N ARG A 25 -19.41 12.20 0.63
CA ARG A 25 -18.71 11.79 1.85
C ARG A 25 -18.02 10.45 1.60
N ALA A 26 -16.83 10.48 1.01
CA ALA A 26 -16.11 9.26 0.65
C ALA A 26 -15.57 8.49 1.88
N VAL A 27 -15.22 9.21 2.96
CA VAL A 27 -14.91 8.65 4.29
C VAL A 27 -15.68 9.48 5.31
N ASN A 28 -16.33 8.83 6.28
CA ASN A 28 -17.22 9.47 7.22
C ASN A 28 -17.04 8.92 8.64
N ASP A 29 -16.31 9.66 9.46
CA ASP A 29 -16.06 9.38 10.88
C ASP A 29 -15.43 7.98 11.14
N VAL A 30 -14.34 7.68 10.42
CA VAL A 30 -13.64 6.40 10.56
C VAL A 30 -12.55 6.51 11.62
N SER A 31 -12.64 5.62 12.63
CA SER A 31 -11.59 5.40 13.63
C SER A 31 -11.09 3.95 13.53
N LEU A 32 -9.79 3.77 13.34
CA LEU A 32 -9.15 2.47 13.13
C LEU A 32 -7.71 2.50 13.64
N THR A 33 -7.29 1.44 14.32
CA THR A 33 -5.90 1.25 14.74
C THR A 33 -5.34 -0.02 14.09
N VAL A 34 -4.16 0.10 13.48
CA VAL A 34 -3.42 -1.02 12.89
C VAL A 34 -2.10 -1.15 13.65
N PRO A 35 -1.91 -2.21 14.43
CA PRO A 35 -0.66 -2.51 15.11
C PRO A 35 0.52 -2.61 14.14
N SER A 36 1.73 -2.36 14.66
CA SER A 36 2.95 -2.54 13.86
C SER A 36 3.18 -4.03 13.56
N GLY A 37 3.48 -4.34 12.30
CA GLY A 37 3.73 -5.71 11.85
C GLY A 37 2.47 -6.50 11.48
N GLU A 38 1.27 -5.92 11.55
CA GLU A 38 0.03 -6.57 11.11
C GLU A 38 -0.22 -6.49 9.62
N PHE A 39 -0.92 -7.50 9.11
CA PHE A 39 -1.52 -7.51 7.78
C PHE A 39 -3.03 -7.30 7.91
N LEU A 40 -3.48 -6.07 7.64
CA LEU A 40 -4.88 -5.70 7.61
C LEU A 40 -5.44 -5.83 6.19
N ALA A 41 -6.58 -6.50 6.03
CA ALA A 41 -7.38 -6.42 4.81
C ALA A 41 -8.61 -5.52 5.02
N LEU A 42 -8.74 -4.52 4.16
CA LEU A 42 -9.86 -3.58 4.12
C LEU A 42 -10.85 -4.02 3.05
N LEU A 43 -12.00 -4.51 3.49
CA LEU A 43 -13.06 -5.07 2.66
C LEU A 43 -14.21 -4.06 2.43
N GLY A 44 -14.95 -4.25 1.36
CA GLY A 44 -16.18 -3.50 1.05
C GLY A 44 -16.49 -3.46 -0.44
N SER A 45 -17.72 -3.09 -0.80
CA SER A 45 -18.14 -2.92 -2.19
C SER A 45 -17.38 -1.77 -2.90
N SER A 46 -17.47 -1.73 -4.22
CA SER A 46 -17.00 -0.57 -4.99
C SER A 46 -17.68 0.71 -4.49
N GLY A 47 -16.92 1.79 -4.38
CA GLY A 47 -17.46 3.08 -3.87
C GLY A 47 -17.59 3.18 -2.35
N SER A 48 -17.26 2.13 -1.55
CA SER A 48 -17.37 2.18 -0.09
C SER A 48 -16.34 3.08 0.62
N GLY A 49 -15.38 3.69 -0.10
CA GLY A 49 -14.39 4.62 0.44
C GLY A 49 -13.00 4.02 0.74
N LYS A 50 -12.76 2.73 0.44
CA LYS A 50 -11.50 2.01 0.73
C LYS A 50 -10.26 2.67 0.12
N SER A 51 -10.27 2.91 -1.19
CA SER A 51 -9.13 3.55 -1.88
C SER A 51 -8.94 4.99 -1.42
N THR A 52 -10.02 5.70 -1.06
CA THR A 52 -9.90 7.03 -0.43
C THR A 52 -9.19 6.92 0.92
N LEU A 53 -9.58 5.97 1.77
CA LEU A 53 -8.92 5.75 3.07
C LEU A 53 -7.46 5.37 2.90
N LEU A 54 -7.15 4.49 1.92
CA LEU A 54 -5.78 4.12 1.58
C LEU A 54 -4.95 5.34 1.14
N ASN A 55 -5.53 6.23 0.32
CA ASN A 55 -4.88 7.47 -0.13
C ASN A 55 -4.62 8.45 1.02
N LEU A 56 -5.50 8.51 2.02
CA LEU A 56 -5.28 9.31 3.23
C LEU A 56 -4.10 8.77 4.04
N ILE A 57 -4.02 7.44 4.23
CA ILE A 57 -2.91 6.77 4.91
C ILE A 57 -1.60 6.93 4.13
N ALA A 58 -1.66 6.92 2.80
CA ALA A 58 -0.51 7.16 1.94
C ALA A 58 -0.02 8.63 1.95
N GLY A 59 -0.78 9.56 2.52
CA GLY A 59 -0.51 10.99 2.40
C GLY A 59 -0.59 11.52 0.97
N LEU A 60 -1.38 10.85 0.12
CA LEU A 60 -1.71 11.30 -1.24
C LEU A 60 -2.88 12.28 -1.23
N ASP A 61 -3.74 12.18 -0.22
CA ASP A 61 -4.85 13.10 0.01
C ASP A 61 -4.87 13.52 1.48
N ARG A 62 -5.69 14.51 1.82
CA ARG A 62 -5.82 15.07 3.18
C ARG A 62 -7.21 14.81 3.73
N PRO A 63 -7.36 14.48 5.01
CA PRO A 63 -8.67 14.40 5.63
C PRO A 63 -9.34 15.78 5.64
N SER A 64 -10.66 15.82 5.54
CA SER A 64 -11.46 17.02 5.75
C SER A 64 -11.64 17.34 7.23
N SER A 65 -11.60 16.31 8.09
CA SER A 65 -11.58 16.39 9.56
C SER A 65 -11.02 15.10 10.16
N GLY A 66 -10.64 15.14 11.44
CA GLY A 66 -10.01 14.04 12.15
C GLY A 66 -8.48 14.02 11.94
N ALA A 67 -7.82 12.99 12.46
CA ALA A 67 -6.37 12.85 12.37
C ALA A 67 -5.96 11.50 11.77
N VAL A 68 -4.94 11.53 10.91
CA VAL A 68 -4.29 10.34 10.32
C VAL A 68 -2.87 10.29 10.87
N ILE A 69 -2.62 9.37 11.78
CA ILE A 69 -1.30 9.14 12.36
C ILE A 69 -0.71 7.87 11.76
N ALA A 70 0.45 7.96 11.14
CA ALA A 70 1.14 6.81 10.56
C ALA A 70 2.63 6.84 10.92
N ASN A 71 3.15 5.71 11.37
CA ASN A 71 4.52 5.58 11.89
C ASN A 71 4.87 6.70 12.90
N GLY A 72 3.94 7.01 13.81
CA GLY A 72 4.10 8.04 14.84
C GLY A 72 3.99 9.50 14.35
N GLN A 73 3.67 9.74 13.08
CA GLN A 73 3.60 11.08 12.46
C GLN A 73 2.16 11.45 12.12
N ASP A 74 1.70 12.64 12.52
CA ASP A 74 0.36 13.16 12.19
C ASP A 74 0.36 13.78 10.77
N LEU A 75 -0.07 12.99 9.80
CA LEU A 75 -0.11 13.39 8.38
C LEU A 75 -1.07 14.55 8.13
N SER A 76 -2.08 14.71 8.98
CA SER A 76 -3.10 15.77 8.84
C SER A 76 -2.51 17.17 8.98
N LYS A 77 -1.39 17.29 9.71
CA LYS A 77 -0.71 18.57 9.99
C LYS A 77 0.50 18.82 9.08
N MET A 78 0.91 17.84 8.28
CA MET A 78 2.10 17.94 7.44
C MET A 78 1.90 18.88 6.26
N SER A 79 2.95 19.62 5.91
CA SER A 79 3.07 20.34 4.64
C SER A 79 3.16 19.34 3.45
N SER A 80 2.98 19.83 2.24
CA SER A 80 3.10 18.99 1.03
C SER A 80 4.52 18.41 0.87
N LEU A 81 5.56 19.13 1.31
CA LEU A 81 6.94 18.66 1.28
C LEU A 81 7.17 17.52 2.30
N GLU A 82 6.62 17.65 3.51
CA GLU A 82 6.71 16.62 4.54
C GLU A 82 5.95 15.35 4.12
N LEU A 83 4.75 15.48 3.53
CA LEU A 83 4.03 14.35 2.95
C LEU A 83 4.82 13.68 1.81
N ALA A 84 5.53 14.45 0.98
CA ALA A 84 6.40 13.88 -0.05
C ALA A 84 7.57 13.09 0.56
N ARG A 85 8.18 13.56 1.65
CA ARG A 85 9.22 12.84 2.40
C ARG A 85 8.66 11.57 3.04
N TYR A 86 7.50 11.66 3.69
CA TYR A 86 6.79 10.52 4.27
C TYR A 86 6.56 9.41 3.23
N ARG A 87 6.01 9.73 2.04
CA ARG A 87 5.81 8.76 0.95
C ARG A 87 7.12 8.12 0.49
N ARG A 88 8.20 8.88 0.39
CA ARG A 88 9.50 8.35 -0.05
C ARG A 88 10.15 7.40 0.94
N GLN A 89 9.96 7.64 2.24
CA GLN A 89 10.71 6.96 3.30
C GLN A 89 9.91 5.91 4.05
N THR A 90 8.58 6.09 4.16
CA THR A 90 7.76 5.31 5.09
C THR A 90 6.78 4.39 4.38
N VAL A 91 6.31 4.76 3.18
CA VAL A 91 5.23 4.05 2.49
C VAL A 91 5.70 3.47 1.16
N GLY A 92 5.37 2.18 0.93
CA GLY A 92 5.35 1.58 -0.40
C GLY A 92 3.91 1.46 -0.89
N MET A 93 3.66 1.71 -2.17
CA MET A 93 2.33 1.52 -2.77
C MET A 93 2.37 0.54 -3.93
N VAL A 94 1.40 -0.39 -3.90
CA VAL A 94 1.10 -1.36 -4.96
C VAL A 94 -0.31 -1.06 -5.47
N PHE A 95 -0.48 -0.95 -6.78
CA PHE A 95 -1.75 -0.61 -7.43
C PHE A 95 -2.27 -1.79 -8.26
N GLN A 96 -3.58 -1.84 -8.44
CA GLN A 96 -4.25 -2.81 -9.29
C GLN A 96 -3.72 -2.80 -10.74
N SER A 97 -3.49 -1.62 -11.31
CA SER A 97 -3.00 -1.44 -12.70
C SER A 97 -1.48 -1.44 -12.81
N PHE A 98 -0.74 -1.97 -11.82
CA PHE A 98 0.71 -2.03 -11.73
C PHE A 98 1.42 -0.67 -11.77
N ASN A 99 0.94 0.29 -12.54
CA ASN A 99 1.47 1.65 -12.73
C ASN A 99 2.97 1.66 -13.07
N LEU A 100 3.42 0.69 -13.87
CA LEU A 100 4.78 0.66 -14.40
C LEU A 100 4.92 1.66 -15.55
N LEU A 101 6.09 2.27 -15.64
CA LEU A 101 6.43 3.16 -16.74
C LEU A 101 6.80 2.30 -17.97
N PRO A 102 5.99 2.31 -19.05
CA PRO A 102 6.08 1.31 -20.12
C PRO A 102 7.35 1.42 -20.96
N ARG A 103 7.99 2.59 -20.98
CA ARG A 103 9.23 2.85 -21.72
C ARG A 103 10.50 2.53 -20.93
N MET A 104 10.38 2.28 -19.63
CA MET A 104 11.47 1.95 -18.73
C MET A 104 11.58 0.42 -18.58
N THR A 105 12.80 -0.07 -18.37
CA THR A 105 13.06 -1.46 -18.00
C THR A 105 12.57 -1.73 -16.55
N LEU A 106 12.62 -2.99 -16.11
CA LEU A 106 12.33 -3.34 -14.72
C LEU A 106 13.31 -2.64 -13.77
N GLU A 107 14.60 -2.67 -14.10
CA GLU A 107 15.64 -1.98 -13.33
C GLU A 107 15.30 -0.50 -13.13
N GLU A 108 15.00 0.20 -14.23
CA GLU A 108 14.68 1.62 -14.21
C GLU A 108 13.39 1.92 -13.43
N ASN A 109 12.34 1.07 -13.57
CA ASN A 109 11.10 1.21 -12.81
C ASN A 109 11.34 1.05 -11.31
N VAL A 110 12.16 0.08 -10.89
CA VAL A 110 12.48 -0.19 -9.49
C VAL A 110 13.48 0.80 -8.93
N GLU A 111 14.41 1.33 -9.75
CA GLU A 111 15.36 2.37 -9.33
C GLU A 111 14.69 3.75 -9.09
N LEU A 112 13.60 4.05 -9.79
CA LEU A 112 12.97 5.38 -9.76
C LEU A 112 12.70 5.91 -8.35
N PRO A 113 12.10 5.15 -7.41
CA PRO A 113 11.91 5.62 -6.03
C PRO A 113 13.23 5.95 -5.30
N LEU A 114 14.31 5.22 -5.57
CA LEU A 114 15.62 5.51 -4.98
C LEU A 114 16.19 6.84 -5.49
N ARG A 115 16.00 7.11 -6.78
CA ARG A 115 16.41 8.40 -7.38
C ARG A 115 15.64 9.56 -6.78
N LEU A 116 14.34 9.40 -6.60
CA LEU A 116 13.48 10.41 -5.97
C LEU A 116 13.78 10.59 -4.47
N ALA A 117 14.28 9.55 -3.81
CA ALA A 117 14.72 9.60 -2.41
C ALA A 117 16.18 10.09 -2.26
N GLU A 118 16.84 10.47 -3.37
CA GLU A 118 18.23 10.97 -3.41
C GLU A 118 19.25 9.99 -2.82
N VAL A 119 18.94 8.67 -2.90
CA VAL A 119 19.87 7.62 -2.50
C VAL A 119 21.15 7.70 -3.36
N ASP A 120 22.30 7.50 -2.76
CA ASP A 120 23.58 7.54 -3.48
C ASP A 120 23.59 6.57 -4.67
N ARG A 121 24.15 7.00 -5.80
CA ARG A 121 24.17 6.22 -7.04
C ARG A 121 24.86 4.87 -6.87
N SER A 122 25.89 4.81 -6.04
CA SER A 122 26.66 3.58 -5.77
C SER A 122 25.84 2.50 -5.08
N GLU A 123 24.81 2.89 -4.29
CA GLU A 123 23.94 1.94 -3.57
C GLU A 123 22.74 1.45 -4.39
N ARG A 124 22.31 2.24 -5.40
CA ARG A 124 21.03 1.97 -6.10
C ARG A 124 21.01 0.62 -6.78
N ALA A 125 22.05 0.27 -7.53
CA ALA A 125 22.12 -0.99 -8.26
C ALA A 125 22.02 -2.22 -7.35
N ALA A 126 22.64 -2.18 -6.17
CA ALA A 126 22.56 -3.25 -5.18
C ALA A 126 21.14 -3.38 -4.62
N ARG A 127 20.50 -2.26 -4.24
CA ARG A 127 19.13 -2.26 -3.71
C ARG A 127 18.09 -2.70 -4.75
N VAL A 128 18.24 -2.29 -6.01
CA VAL A 128 17.37 -2.74 -7.11
C VAL A 128 17.48 -4.24 -7.31
N ARG A 129 18.71 -4.78 -7.34
CA ARG A 129 18.94 -6.22 -7.49
C ARG A 129 18.35 -7.00 -6.33
N GLU A 130 18.56 -6.56 -5.08
CA GLU A 130 17.96 -7.15 -3.89
C GLU A 130 16.42 -7.16 -3.99
N ALA A 131 15.79 -6.03 -4.38
CA ALA A 131 14.35 -5.93 -4.51
C ALA A 131 13.80 -6.86 -5.59
N LEU A 132 14.44 -6.95 -6.75
CA LEU A 132 14.05 -7.86 -7.84
C LEU A 132 14.26 -9.33 -7.47
N GLN A 133 15.32 -9.66 -6.74
CA GLN A 133 15.58 -11.01 -6.25
C GLN A 133 14.49 -11.46 -5.27
N ARG A 134 14.05 -10.58 -4.36
CA ARG A 134 12.96 -10.88 -3.40
C ARG A 134 11.63 -11.25 -4.07
N VAL A 135 11.41 -10.83 -5.29
CA VAL A 135 10.20 -11.13 -6.07
C VAL A 135 10.46 -12.14 -7.21
N GLY A 136 11.67 -12.74 -7.29
CA GLY A 136 12.05 -13.74 -8.27
C GLY A 136 12.18 -13.24 -9.70
N LEU A 137 12.62 -11.97 -9.89
CA LEU A 137 12.72 -11.32 -11.21
C LEU A 137 14.14 -10.87 -11.57
N GLU A 138 15.16 -11.35 -10.88
CA GLU A 138 16.56 -10.97 -11.14
C GLU A 138 17.03 -11.27 -12.57
N LYS A 139 16.45 -12.30 -13.22
CA LYS A 139 16.77 -12.67 -14.61
C LYS A 139 16.02 -11.82 -15.65
N ARG A 140 15.08 -10.99 -15.22
CA ARG A 140 14.25 -10.14 -16.08
C ARG A 140 14.61 -8.66 -16.00
N ILE A 141 15.69 -8.30 -15.33
CA ILE A 141 16.07 -6.92 -14.99
C ILE A 141 16.06 -5.94 -16.18
N GLY A 142 16.50 -6.38 -17.37
CA GLY A 142 16.54 -5.59 -18.60
C GLY A 142 15.23 -5.59 -19.42
N HIS A 143 14.21 -6.36 -19.04
CA HIS A 143 12.94 -6.44 -19.76
C HIS A 143 12.09 -5.19 -19.51
N ARG A 144 11.19 -4.89 -20.44
CA ARG A 144 10.18 -3.84 -20.33
C ARG A 144 8.83 -4.44 -19.88
N PRO A 145 7.92 -3.64 -19.30
CA PRO A 145 6.61 -4.12 -18.88
C PRO A 145 5.83 -4.87 -19.95
N SER A 146 5.93 -4.45 -21.24
CA SER A 146 5.25 -5.11 -22.36
C SER A 146 5.75 -6.54 -22.66
N GLU A 147 6.90 -6.92 -22.11
CA GLU A 147 7.53 -8.23 -22.30
C GLU A 147 7.24 -9.19 -21.14
N LEU A 148 6.39 -8.77 -20.19
CA LEU A 148 6.10 -9.47 -18.96
C LEU A 148 4.64 -9.91 -18.89
N SER A 149 4.39 -11.05 -18.25
CA SER A 149 3.05 -11.45 -17.82
C SER A 149 2.50 -10.49 -16.75
N GLY A 150 1.18 -10.48 -16.53
CA GLY A 150 0.54 -9.67 -15.50
C GLY A 150 1.11 -9.92 -14.10
N GLY A 151 1.36 -11.18 -13.75
CA GLY A 151 1.98 -11.54 -12.49
C GLY A 151 3.42 -11.05 -12.35
N GLU A 152 4.22 -11.05 -13.42
CA GLU A 152 5.58 -10.48 -13.42
C GLU A 152 5.54 -8.96 -13.29
N GLN A 153 4.58 -8.30 -13.95
CA GLN A 153 4.37 -6.86 -13.80
C GLN A 153 3.99 -6.49 -12.36
N GLN A 154 3.09 -7.26 -11.73
CA GLN A 154 2.69 -7.03 -10.34
C GLN A 154 3.86 -7.28 -9.37
N ARG A 155 4.65 -8.33 -9.56
CA ARG A 155 5.87 -8.55 -8.77
C ARG A 155 6.87 -7.41 -8.94
N THR A 156 7.00 -6.86 -10.15
CA THR A 156 7.84 -5.66 -10.39
C THR A 156 7.32 -4.45 -9.62
N ALA A 157 5.99 -4.23 -9.62
CA ALA A 157 5.36 -3.15 -8.85
C ALA A 157 5.60 -3.31 -7.33
N ILE A 158 5.55 -4.55 -6.82
CA ILE A 158 5.90 -4.88 -5.44
C ILE A 158 7.38 -4.58 -5.16
N ALA A 159 8.32 -5.02 -6.02
CA ALA A 159 9.74 -4.71 -5.88
C ALA A 159 9.99 -3.20 -5.82
N ARG A 160 9.36 -2.43 -6.71
CA ARG A 160 9.41 -0.97 -6.73
C ARG A 160 8.89 -0.36 -5.42
N ALA A 161 7.79 -0.89 -4.88
CA ALA A 161 7.23 -0.41 -3.61
C ALA A 161 8.16 -0.68 -2.42
N LEU A 162 8.95 -1.76 -2.45
CA LEU A 162 9.82 -2.20 -1.36
C LEU A 162 11.24 -1.61 -1.39
N VAL A 163 11.70 -1.07 -2.52
CA VAL A 163 13.11 -0.72 -2.75
C VAL A 163 13.64 0.33 -1.77
N ASN A 164 12.78 1.23 -1.26
CA ASN A 164 13.10 2.20 -0.22
C ASN A 164 12.99 1.63 1.21
N ARG A 165 12.72 0.32 1.36
CA ARG A 165 12.55 -0.36 2.65
C ARG A 165 11.49 0.34 3.54
N PRO A 166 10.25 0.50 3.03
CA PRO A 166 9.18 1.18 3.74
C PRO A 166 8.81 0.43 5.03
N LYS A 167 8.15 1.14 5.96
CA LYS A 167 7.56 0.54 7.17
C LYS A 167 6.12 0.07 6.95
N ILE A 168 5.43 0.70 5.99
CA ILE A 168 4.03 0.44 5.66
C ILE A 168 3.94 0.14 4.16
N LEU A 169 3.34 -0.98 3.80
CA LEU A 169 3.01 -1.34 2.43
C LEU A 169 1.49 -1.23 2.26
N LEU A 170 1.07 -0.39 1.33
CA LEU A 170 -0.33 -0.19 0.97
C LEU A 170 -0.60 -0.86 -0.38
N ALA A 171 -1.58 -1.75 -0.46
CA ALA A 171 -1.91 -2.48 -1.68
C ALA A 171 -3.38 -2.25 -2.04
N ASP A 172 -3.62 -1.57 -3.16
CA ASP A 172 -4.97 -1.31 -3.66
C ASP A 172 -5.33 -2.36 -4.72
N GLU A 173 -6.17 -3.31 -4.34
CA GLU A 173 -6.60 -4.46 -5.15
C GLU A 173 -5.44 -5.17 -5.90
N PRO A 174 -4.42 -5.68 -5.18
CA PRO A 174 -3.17 -6.14 -5.81
C PRO A 174 -3.34 -7.37 -6.70
N THR A 175 -4.49 -8.04 -6.66
CA THR A 175 -4.84 -9.24 -7.44
C THR A 175 -5.92 -8.97 -8.49
N GLY A 176 -6.52 -7.80 -8.52
CA GLY A 176 -7.73 -7.51 -9.28
C GLY A 176 -7.60 -7.62 -10.81
N ASN A 177 -6.38 -7.63 -11.36
CA ASN A 177 -6.11 -7.81 -12.79
C ASN A 177 -5.40 -9.14 -13.11
N LEU A 178 -5.45 -10.11 -12.17
CA LEU A 178 -4.76 -11.39 -12.30
C LEU A 178 -5.76 -12.55 -12.26
N ASP A 179 -5.39 -13.67 -12.84
CA ASP A 179 -6.11 -14.92 -12.60
C ASP A 179 -5.94 -15.39 -11.14
N SER A 180 -6.83 -16.25 -10.67
CA SER A 180 -6.86 -16.69 -9.27
C SER A 180 -5.57 -17.36 -8.80
N THR A 181 -4.94 -18.16 -9.65
CA THR A 181 -3.68 -18.86 -9.33
C THR A 181 -2.53 -17.86 -9.16
N THR A 182 -2.41 -16.93 -10.11
CA THR A 182 -1.41 -15.86 -10.04
C THR A 182 -1.68 -14.92 -8.85
N GLY A 183 -2.95 -14.62 -8.56
CA GLY A 183 -3.38 -13.84 -7.41
C GLY A 183 -2.92 -14.45 -6.08
N GLU A 184 -3.10 -15.77 -5.90
CA GLU A 184 -2.62 -16.47 -4.70
C GLU A 184 -1.09 -16.39 -4.55
N VAL A 185 -0.33 -16.49 -5.64
CA VAL A 185 1.14 -16.30 -5.60
C VAL A 185 1.51 -14.91 -5.12
N ILE A 186 0.80 -13.86 -5.59
CA ILE A 186 1.03 -12.49 -5.14
C ILE A 186 0.71 -12.31 -3.65
N LEU A 187 -0.40 -12.87 -3.16
CA LEU A 187 -0.77 -12.77 -1.74
C LEU A 187 0.19 -13.54 -0.84
N THR A 188 0.66 -14.72 -1.29
CA THR A 188 1.72 -15.49 -0.60
C THR A 188 3.00 -14.65 -0.48
N LEU A 189 3.42 -14.01 -1.57
CA LEU A 189 4.58 -13.11 -1.56
C LEU A 189 4.39 -11.93 -0.59
N LEU A 190 3.21 -11.29 -0.55
CA LEU A 190 2.91 -10.23 0.40
C LEU A 190 2.98 -10.73 1.85
N ARG A 191 2.49 -11.94 2.13
CA ARG A 191 2.57 -12.57 3.46
C ARG A 191 4.02 -12.87 3.86
N GLU A 192 4.85 -13.36 2.95
CA GLU A 192 6.28 -13.57 3.18
C GLU A 192 7.00 -12.25 3.47
N ILE A 193 6.65 -11.17 2.75
CA ILE A 193 7.20 -9.83 2.99
C ILE A 193 6.80 -9.31 4.38
N GLN A 194 5.57 -9.51 4.80
CA GLN A 194 5.08 -9.09 6.12
C GLN A 194 5.81 -9.81 7.26
N ASN A 195 6.19 -11.09 7.09
CA ASN A 195 6.96 -11.84 8.08
C ASN A 195 8.36 -11.23 8.35
N ASN A 196 8.82 -10.28 7.54
CA ASN A 196 10.02 -9.51 7.87
C ASN A 196 9.72 -8.53 9.02
N PRO A 197 10.60 -8.46 10.05
CA PRO A 197 10.32 -7.67 11.25
C PRO A 197 9.94 -6.21 10.95
N GLY A 198 8.77 -5.79 11.41
CA GLY A 198 8.30 -4.42 11.38
C GLY A 198 7.59 -3.96 10.10
N MET A 199 7.32 -4.83 9.13
CA MET A 199 6.50 -4.47 7.96
C MET A 199 5.00 -4.59 8.30
N THR A 200 4.28 -3.50 8.14
CA THR A 200 2.81 -3.47 8.25
C THR A 200 2.21 -3.41 6.85
N ILE A 201 1.19 -4.24 6.57
CA ILE A 201 0.51 -4.26 5.28
C ILE A 201 -0.95 -3.84 5.46
N VAL A 202 -1.43 -2.93 4.60
CA VAL A 202 -2.86 -2.65 4.45
C VAL A 202 -3.25 -2.94 3.01
N MET A 203 -4.09 -3.94 2.83
CA MET A 203 -4.59 -4.36 1.52
C MET A 203 -6.07 -4.02 1.37
N VAL A 204 -6.42 -3.34 0.32
CA VAL A 204 -7.81 -3.20 -0.13
C VAL A 204 -8.14 -4.35 -1.06
N THR A 205 -9.27 -5.00 -0.83
CA THR A 205 -9.79 -6.05 -1.71
C THR A 205 -11.32 -6.15 -1.57
N HIS A 206 -11.97 -6.73 -2.57
CA HIS A 206 -13.37 -7.15 -2.49
C HIS A 206 -13.49 -8.68 -2.32
N GLU A 207 -12.39 -9.43 -2.38
CA GLU A 207 -12.34 -10.88 -2.27
C GLU A 207 -12.20 -11.32 -0.80
N ARG A 208 -13.35 -11.55 -0.15
CA ARG A 208 -13.40 -11.90 1.28
C ARG A 208 -12.62 -13.18 1.61
N THR A 209 -12.76 -14.23 0.81
CA THR A 209 -12.09 -15.52 1.04
C THR A 209 -10.56 -15.39 1.05
N LEU A 210 -10.01 -14.58 0.13
CA LEU A 210 -8.58 -14.32 0.10
C LEU A 210 -8.13 -13.47 1.30
N ALA A 211 -8.93 -12.46 1.67
CA ALA A 211 -8.65 -11.64 2.83
C ALA A 211 -8.60 -12.47 4.13
N GLU A 212 -9.59 -13.36 4.34
CA GLU A 212 -9.65 -14.26 5.52
C GLU A 212 -8.48 -15.24 5.58
N ARG A 213 -7.94 -15.64 4.43
CA ARG A 213 -6.83 -16.61 4.36
C ARG A 213 -5.46 -15.94 4.60
N PHE A 214 -5.26 -14.72 4.13
CA PHE A 214 -3.94 -14.08 4.11
C PHE A 214 -3.74 -12.97 5.13
N ALA A 215 -4.78 -12.29 5.58
CA ALA A 215 -4.67 -11.20 6.54
C ALA A 215 -4.73 -11.70 8.00
N ASP A 216 -4.19 -10.91 8.93
CA ASP A 216 -4.32 -11.11 10.37
C ASP A 216 -5.63 -10.52 10.88
N CYS A 217 -6.02 -9.35 10.34
CA CYS A 217 -7.23 -8.62 10.69
C CYS A 217 -8.03 -8.21 9.46
N LEU A 218 -9.34 -8.12 9.65
CA LEU A 218 -10.30 -7.64 8.65
C LEU A 218 -10.97 -6.37 9.15
N ALA A 219 -11.08 -5.37 8.28
CA ALA A 219 -11.91 -4.20 8.48
C ALA A 219 -12.89 -4.09 7.31
N VAL A 220 -14.18 -3.90 7.60
CA VAL A 220 -15.21 -3.82 6.56
C VAL A 220 -15.72 -2.40 6.45
N MET A 221 -15.69 -1.83 5.25
CA MET A 221 -16.22 -0.51 4.94
C MET A 221 -17.53 -0.59 4.14
N GLY A 222 -18.45 0.30 4.45
CA GLY A 222 -19.69 0.54 3.69
C GLY A 222 -20.10 2.01 3.79
N ASP A 223 -20.46 2.64 2.67
CA ASP A 223 -20.91 4.03 2.58
C ASP A 223 -19.99 5.03 3.32
N GLY A 224 -18.68 4.84 3.17
CA GLY A 224 -17.65 5.67 3.80
C GLY A 224 -17.43 5.41 5.28
N LYS A 225 -18.09 4.45 5.90
CA LYS A 225 -17.99 4.13 7.34
C LYS A 225 -17.30 2.79 7.57
N LEU A 226 -16.69 2.65 8.72
CA LEU A 226 -16.21 1.37 9.22
C LEU A 226 -17.41 0.63 9.87
N LEU A 227 -17.77 -0.54 9.31
CA LEU A 227 -18.89 -1.35 9.77
C LEU A 227 -18.45 -2.39 10.81
N SER A 228 -17.27 -2.96 10.64
CA SER A 228 -16.67 -3.91 11.57
C SER A 228 -15.16 -3.89 11.46
N ASN A 229 -14.48 -4.26 12.55
CA ASN A 229 -13.04 -4.48 12.62
C ASN A 229 -12.76 -5.61 13.62
N GLY A 230 -11.91 -6.58 13.26
CA GLY A 230 -11.56 -7.70 14.12
C GLY A 230 -10.57 -8.66 13.48
N ALA A 231 -10.19 -9.70 14.24
CA ALA A 231 -9.33 -10.76 13.75
C ALA A 231 -9.94 -11.45 12.51
N ALA A 232 -9.07 -11.89 11.60
CA ALA A 232 -9.50 -12.60 10.38
C ALA A 232 -10.01 -14.03 10.69
N ARG A 233 -9.62 -14.59 11.86
CA ARG A 233 -9.97 -15.93 12.35
C ARG A 233 -10.41 -15.88 13.80
#